data_377a227cf62b8f236c240c897474131c
#
_entry.id   377a227cf62b8f236c240c897474131c
#
_cell.length_a   1.000
_cell.length_b   1.000
_cell.length_c   1.000
_cell.angle_alpha   90.00
_cell.angle_beta   90.00
_cell.angle_gamma   90.00
#
_symmetry.space_group_name_H-M   'P 1'
#
loop_
_entity.id
_entity.type
_entity.pdbx_description
1 polymer ?
#
loop_
_entity_poly.entity_id
_entity_poly.type
_entity_poly.pdbx_seq_one_letter_code
_entity_poly.pdbx_strand_id
1 'polypeptide(L)'
;IDGTITKGFYTDTEAEELGIKTFHFLPFSMLRPRIFDLIKGKKAPSSFKFVLMLSPENQKRTMERIGSSYTPADISAMSMNIKFQNQMLTLTTGISYRIFSTDKTLEPEWDKFVRQFLSQHDISFEVL
;
A
#
# COMPACT_ATOMS: atom_id res chain seq x y z
N ILE A 1 8.68 10.70 5.43
CA ILE A 1 8.93 10.61 3.97
C ILE A 1 7.60 10.49 3.26
N ASP A 2 7.35 11.37 2.35
CA ASP A 2 6.15 11.36 1.52
C ASP A 2 6.53 10.89 0.11
N GLY A 3 5.89 9.83 -0.36
CA GLY A 3 6.12 9.26 -1.68
C GLY A 3 5.28 9.89 -2.79
N THR A 4 4.59 11.00 -2.51
CA THR A 4 3.77 11.68 -3.52
C THR A 4 4.63 12.20 -4.66
N ILE A 5 4.23 11.92 -5.89
CA ILE A 5 4.93 12.45 -7.07
C ILE A 5 4.45 13.89 -7.30
N THR A 6 5.35 14.85 -7.11
CA THR A 6 5.08 16.26 -7.37
C THR A 6 4.96 16.50 -8.87
N LYS A 7 3.92 17.21 -9.28
CA LYS A 7 3.71 17.57 -10.68
C LYS A 7 4.93 18.31 -11.22
N GLY A 8 5.47 17.81 -12.35
CA GLY A 8 6.64 18.40 -13.00
C GLY A 8 7.98 18.00 -12.42
N PHE A 9 8.01 17.14 -11.37
CA PHE A 9 9.28 16.63 -10.83
C PHE A 9 9.99 15.72 -11.84
N TYR A 10 9.24 14.88 -12.53
CA TYR A 10 9.76 14.08 -13.64
C TYR A 10 9.24 14.65 -14.97
N THR A 11 10.08 14.61 -16.00
CA THR A 11 9.61 14.84 -17.37
C THR A 11 8.73 13.68 -17.81
N ASP A 12 7.91 13.90 -18.85
CA ASP A 12 7.09 12.80 -19.40
C ASP A 12 7.95 11.62 -19.84
N THR A 13 9.11 11.89 -20.45
CA THR A 13 10.04 10.86 -20.87
C THR A 13 10.62 10.09 -19.69
N GLU A 14 11.04 10.78 -18.63
CA GLU A 14 11.57 10.15 -17.43
C GLU A 14 10.51 9.28 -16.74
N ALA A 15 9.28 9.80 -16.61
CA ALA A 15 8.17 9.06 -16.00
C ALA A 15 7.83 7.80 -16.82
N GLU A 16 7.91 7.89 -18.15
CA GLU A 16 7.66 6.76 -19.04
C GLU A 16 8.75 5.70 -18.92
N GLU A 17 10.03 6.10 -18.91
CA GLU A 17 11.17 5.21 -18.72
C GLU A 17 11.13 4.49 -17.38
N LEU A 18 10.72 5.16 -16.30
CA LEU A 18 10.56 4.59 -14.98
C LEU A 18 9.28 3.78 -14.81
N GLY A 19 8.36 3.84 -15.78
CA GLY A 19 7.07 3.14 -15.71
C GLY A 19 6.11 3.71 -14.66
N ILE A 20 6.28 4.98 -14.28
CA ILE A 20 5.50 5.63 -13.22
C ILE A 20 4.57 6.74 -13.72
N LYS A 21 4.40 6.87 -15.04
CA LYS A 21 3.62 7.95 -15.65
C LYS A 21 2.20 8.07 -15.09
N THR A 22 1.58 6.93 -14.75
CA THR A 22 0.21 6.88 -14.21
C THR A 22 0.16 6.88 -12.69
N PHE A 23 1.30 6.92 -12.00
CA PHE A 23 1.35 6.83 -10.54
C PHE A 23 1.27 8.20 -9.90
N HIS A 24 0.50 8.30 -8.82
CA HIS A 24 0.48 9.47 -7.94
C HIS A 24 1.55 9.38 -6.86
N PHE A 25 2.00 8.18 -6.52
CA PHE A 25 3.00 7.89 -5.51
C PHE A 25 4.11 7.05 -6.10
N LEU A 26 5.33 7.24 -5.59
CA LEU A 26 6.47 6.42 -6.01
C LEU A 26 6.27 4.97 -5.58
N PRO A 27 6.64 4.01 -6.44
CA PRO A 27 6.68 2.61 -6.03
C PRO A 27 7.61 2.41 -4.82
N PHE A 28 7.21 1.55 -3.90
CA PHE A 28 7.99 1.25 -2.71
C PHE A 28 9.41 0.78 -3.05
N SER A 29 9.55 0.03 -4.15
CA SER A 29 10.87 -0.44 -4.62
C SER A 29 11.88 0.69 -4.85
N MET A 30 11.42 1.87 -5.22
CA MET A 30 12.29 3.05 -5.43
C MET A 30 12.69 3.72 -4.12
N LEU A 31 11.86 3.64 -3.09
CA LEU A 31 12.12 4.25 -1.78
C LEU A 31 12.79 3.29 -0.81
N ARG A 32 12.71 2.00 -1.07
CA ARG A 32 13.17 0.95 -0.18
C ARG A 32 14.60 1.13 0.33
N PRO A 33 15.62 1.44 -0.50
CA PRO A 33 16.98 1.59 0.00
C PRO A 33 17.12 2.70 1.04
N ARG A 34 16.47 3.84 0.81
CA ARG A 34 16.50 4.97 1.75
C ARG A 34 15.76 4.66 3.05
N ILE A 35 14.64 3.98 2.96
CA ILE A 35 13.86 3.57 4.14
C ILE A 35 14.67 2.58 4.98
N PHE A 36 15.33 1.62 4.35
CA PHE A 36 16.20 0.68 5.05
C PHE A 36 17.37 1.37 5.75
N ASP A 37 18.00 2.34 5.11
CA ASP A 37 19.09 3.11 5.71
C ASP A 37 18.63 3.86 6.96
N LEU A 38 17.44 4.43 6.94
CA LEU A 38 16.86 5.12 8.09
C LEU A 38 16.55 4.17 9.24
N ILE A 39 16.02 2.99 8.95
CA ILE A 39 15.64 2.01 9.98
C ILE A 39 16.86 1.32 10.58
N LYS A 40 17.87 1.00 9.75
CA LYS A 40 19.08 0.29 10.15
C LYS A 40 20.21 1.20 10.64
N GLY A 41 20.03 2.52 10.58
CA GLY A 41 21.06 3.46 11.00
C GLY A 41 21.38 3.38 12.48
N LYS A 42 22.49 4.04 12.90
CA LYS A 42 22.93 4.08 14.30
C LYS A 42 21.86 4.64 15.24
N LYS A 43 20.96 5.46 14.73
CA LYS A 43 19.82 6.02 15.45
C LYS A 43 18.54 5.54 14.77
N ALA A 44 18.17 4.28 15.02
CA ALA A 44 16.91 3.75 14.51
C ALA A 44 15.73 4.56 15.09
N PRO A 45 14.69 4.84 14.31
CA PRO A 45 13.53 5.56 14.83
C PRO A 45 12.83 4.75 15.92
N SER A 46 12.36 5.45 16.97
CA SER A 46 11.56 4.82 18.02
C SER A 46 10.13 4.51 17.58
N SER A 47 9.67 5.19 16.56
CA SER A 47 8.36 4.96 15.94
C SER A 47 8.40 5.32 14.47
N PHE A 48 7.60 4.60 13.66
CA PHE A 48 7.38 4.96 12.26
C PHE A 48 6.02 4.45 11.80
N LYS A 49 5.58 4.99 10.69
CA LYS A 49 4.35 4.56 10.03
C LYS A 49 4.55 4.54 8.52
N PHE A 50 4.16 3.45 7.89
CA PHE A 50 4.08 3.34 6.44
C PHE A 50 2.62 3.19 6.03
N VAL A 51 2.25 3.89 4.97
CA VAL A 51 0.98 3.68 4.28
C VAL A 51 1.34 3.19 2.88
N LEU A 52 1.12 1.92 2.64
CA LEU A 52 1.38 1.29 1.35
C LEU A 52 0.06 1.11 0.62
N MET A 53 0.00 1.55 -0.62
CA MET A 53 -1.19 1.41 -1.45
C MET A 53 -0.88 0.54 -2.66
N LEU A 54 -1.85 -0.27 -3.08
CA LEU A 54 -1.73 -0.97 -4.35
C LEU A 54 -1.68 0.03 -5.50
N SER A 55 -0.84 -0.27 -6.49
CA SER A 55 -0.89 0.46 -7.76
C SER A 55 -2.25 0.26 -8.42
N PRO A 56 -2.70 1.17 -9.32
CA PRO A 56 -3.98 1.00 -10.00
C PRO A 56 -4.12 -0.35 -10.70
N GLU A 57 -3.07 -0.83 -11.32
CA GLU A 57 -3.06 -2.13 -12.01
C GLU A 57 -3.20 -3.30 -11.03
N ASN A 58 -2.44 -3.28 -9.93
CA ASN A 58 -2.51 -4.32 -8.90
C ASN A 58 -3.84 -4.29 -8.17
N GLN A 59 -4.41 -3.12 -7.95
CA GLN A 59 -5.75 -2.97 -7.37
C GLN A 59 -6.79 -3.66 -8.25
N LYS A 60 -6.76 -3.42 -9.55
CA LYS A 60 -7.65 -4.05 -10.51
C LYS A 60 -7.53 -5.57 -10.48
N ARG A 61 -6.30 -6.09 -10.53
CA ARG A 61 -6.03 -7.53 -10.46
C ARG A 61 -6.53 -8.15 -9.17
N THR A 62 -6.29 -7.49 -8.04
CA THR A 62 -6.73 -7.96 -6.72
C THR A 62 -8.25 -8.00 -6.62
N MET A 63 -8.93 -6.98 -7.11
CA MET A 63 -10.40 -6.92 -7.13
C MET A 63 -10.99 -8.02 -8.01
N GLU A 64 -10.42 -8.29 -9.17
CA GLU A 64 -10.82 -9.38 -10.03
C GLU A 64 -10.63 -10.74 -9.36
N ARG A 65 -9.52 -10.92 -8.67
CA ARG A 65 -9.18 -12.14 -7.94
C ARG A 65 -10.12 -12.42 -6.77
N ILE A 66 -10.52 -11.38 -6.07
CA ILE A 66 -11.49 -11.45 -4.98
C ILE A 66 -12.90 -11.71 -5.51
N GLY A 67 -13.19 -11.35 -6.75
CA GLY A 67 -14.53 -11.43 -7.31
C GLY A 67 -15.46 -10.33 -6.79
N SER A 68 -14.91 -9.14 -6.55
CA SER A 68 -15.66 -8.02 -6.01
C SER A 68 -16.77 -7.54 -6.94
N SER A 69 -17.90 -7.14 -6.37
CA SER A 69 -19.00 -6.48 -7.09
C SER A 69 -18.67 -5.03 -7.42
N TYR A 70 -17.67 -4.44 -6.75
CA TYR A 70 -17.20 -3.09 -7.07
C TYR A 70 -16.34 -3.09 -8.33
N THR A 71 -16.41 -1.98 -9.07
CA THR A 71 -15.49 -1.74 -10.18
C THR A 71 -14.24 -1.00 -9.69
N PRO A 72 -13.11 -1.09 -10.39
CA PRO A 72 -11.92 -0.31 -10.01
C PRO A 72 -12.17 1.19 -9.92
N ALA A 73 -13.14 1.74 -10.66
CA ALA A 73 -13.50 3.15 -10.60
C ALA A 73 -14.18 3.54 -9.29
N ASP A 74 -14.79 2.58 -8.58
CA ASP A 74 -15.49 2.81 -7.32
C ASP A 74 -14.55 2.94 -6.12
N ILE A 75 -13.31 2.48 -6.28
CA ILE A 75 -12.32 2.38 -5.20
C ILE A 75 -11.16 3.33 -5.50
N SER A 76 -10.87 4.24 -4.58
CA SER A 76 -9.73 5.16 -4.74
C SER A 76 -8.42 4.54 -4.26
N ALA A 77 -8.45 3.69 -3.23
CA ALA A 77 -7.24 3.05 -2.72
C ALA A 77 -7.57 1.78 -1.92
N MET A 78 -6.72 0.78 -2.06
CA MET A 78 -6.63 -0.37 -1.17
C MET A 78 -5.26 -0.28 -0.50
N SER A 79 -5.23 -0.23 0.82
CA SER A 79 -4.02 0.11 1.55
C SER A 79 -3.71 -0.84 2.70
N MET A 80 -2.43 -0.88 3.06
CA MET A 80 -1.93 -1.45 4.30
C MET A 80 -1.24 -0.35 5.08
N ASN A 81 -1.61 -0.18 6.34
CA ASN A 81 -0.98 0.75 7.27
C ASN A 81 -0.11 -0.04 8.22
N ILE A 82 1.18 0.23 8.22
CA ILE A 82 2.16 -0.43 9.08
C ILE A 82 2.66 0.60 10.08
N LYS A 83 2.41 0.36 11.36
CA LYS A 83 2.81 1.27 12.43
C LYS A 83 3.71 0.53 13.41
N PHE A 84 4.88 1.11 13.68
CA PHE A 84 5.78 0.68 14.73
C PHE A 84 5.80 1.72 15.84
N GLN A 85 5.45 1.29 17.05
CA GLN A 85 5.42 2.16 18.23
C GLN A 85 5.48 1.28 19.48
N ASN A 86 6.21 1.72 20.52
CA ASN A 86 6.35 0.97 21.78
C ASN A 86 6.81 -0.48 21.55
N GLN A 87 7.74 -0.67 20.61
CA GLN A 87 8.30 -1.99 20.25
C GLN A 87 7.26 -2.97 19.70
N MET A 88 6.10 -2.46 19.25
CA MET A 88 5.04 -3.26 18.66
C MET A 88 4.82 -2.84 17.20
N LEU A 89 4.77 -3.82 16.31
CA LEU A 89 4.44 -3.61 14.91
C LEU A 89 2.99 -4.02 14.68
N THR A 90 2.18 -3.05 14.22
CA THR A 90 0.75 -3.27 13.95
C THR A 90 0.49 -3.00 12.49
N LEU A 91 -0.25 -3.90 11.85
CA LEU A 91 -0.70 -3.74 10.48
C LEU A 91 -2.22 -3.66 10.45
N THR A 92 -2.74 -2.63 9.78
CA THR A 92 -4.18 -2.49 9.54
C THR A 92 -4.42 -2.34 8.05
N THR A 93 -5.53 -2.90 7.59
CA THR A 93 -5.97 -2.78 6.21
C THR A 93 -6.95 -1.63 6.08
N GLY A 94 -7.04 -1.06 4.88
CA GLY A 94 -7.97 0.02 4.61
C GLY A 94 -8.43 0.03 3.16
N ILE A 95 -9.64 0.49 2.94
CA ILE A 95 -10.18 0.73 1.61
C ILE A 95 -10.81 2.11 1.60
N SER A 96 -10.45 2.90 0.60
CA SER A 96 -11.06 4.21 0.36
C SER A 96 -11.98 4.10 -0.86
N TYR A 97 -13.25 4.45 -0.64
CA TYR A 97 -14.27 4.39 -1.68
C TYR A 97 -14.48 5.77 -2.30
N ARG A 98 -14.74 5.79 -3.61
CA ARG A 98 -15.15 7.01 -4.32
C ARG A 98 -16.66 7.20 -4.29
N ILE A 99 -17.39 6.13 -3.96
CA ILE A 99 -18.84 6.14 -3.88
C ILE A 99 -19.28 5.83 -2.46
N PHE A 100 -20.51 6.26 -2.12
CA PHE A 100 -21.15 5.82 -0.89
C PHE A 100 -21.84 4.48 -1.14
N SER A 101 -21.55 3.49 -0.29
CA SER A 101 -22.19 2.18 -0.36
C SER A 101 -22.30 1.56 1.02
N THR A 102 -23.39 0.82 1.24
CA THR A 102 -23.57 0.02 2.45
C THR A 102 -23.00 -1.39 2.31
N ASP A 103 -22.54 -1.76 1.12
CA ASP A 103 -21.92 -3.06 0.88
C ASP A 103 -20.52 -3.11 1.52
N LYS A 104 -20.35 -3.98 2.49
CA LYS A 104 -19.12 -4.17 3.25
C LYS A 104 -18.36 -5.47 2.90
N THR A 105 -18.72 -6.09 1.79
CA THR A 105 -18.14 -7.40 1.41
C THR A 105 -16.68 -7.34 0.99
N LEU A 106 -16.21 -6.20 0.46
CA LEU A 106 -14.83 -6.06 0.00
C LEU A 106 -13.82 -6.00 1.16
N GLU A 107 -14.17 -5.36 2.27
CA GLU A 107 -13.27 -5.18 3.40
C GLU A 107 -12.79 -6.52 4.00
N PRO A 108 -13.67 -7.47 4.36
CA PRO A 108 -13.23 -8.77 4.84
C PRO A 108 -12.39 -9.55 3.84
N GLU A 109 -12.70 -9.46 2.56
CA GLU A 109 -11.96 -10.13 1.49
C GLU A 109 -10.56 -9.51 1.32
N TRP A 110 -10.45 -8.20 1.46
CA TRP A 110 -9.15 -7.52 1.45
C TRP A 110 -8.30 -7.96 2.65
N ASP A 111 -8.88 -8.03 3.86
CA ASP A 111 -8.21 -8.55 5.05
C ASP A 111 -7.69 -9.95 4.85
N LYS A 112 -8.53 -10.82 4.29
CA LYS A 112 -8.16 -12.20 3.99
C LYS A 112 -7.01 -12.27 3.00
N PHE A 113 -7.06 -11.44 1.96
CA PHE A 113 -6.00 -11.37 0.95
C PHE A 113 -4.67 -10.96 1.59
N VAL A 114 -4.67 -9.94 2.44
CA VAL A 114 -3.47 -9.47 3.13
C VAL A 114 -2.92 -10.53 4.07
N ARG A 115 -3.77 -11.23 4.82
CA ARG A 115 -3.33 -12.34 5.68
C ARG A 115 -2.67 -13.47 4.89
N GLN A 116 -3.24 -13.83 3.75
CA GLN A 116 -2.65 -14.83 2.86
C GLN A 116 -1.30 -14.37 2.30
N PHE A 117 -1.21 -13.11 1.91
CA PHE A 117 0.03 -12.51 1.44
C PHE A 117 1.13 -12.59 2.51
N LEU A 118 0.82 -12.22 3.75
CA LEU A 118 1.78 -12.29 4.85
C LEU A 118 2.25 -13.73 5.09
N SER A 119 1.32 -14.68 5.10
CA SER A 119 1.64 -16.11 5.29
C SER A 119 2.50 -16.66 4.18
N GLN A 120 2.25 -16.27 2.93
CA GLN A 120 3.03 -16.70 1.77
C GLN A 120 4.47 -16.16 1.80
N HIS A 121 4.70 -15.05 2.49
CA HIS A 121 6.01 -14.45 2.67
C HIS A 121 6.65 -14.78 4.03
N ASP A 122 6.15 -15.81 4.72
CA ASP A 122 6.66 -16.29 6.01
C ASP A 122 6.68 -15.22 7.11
N ILE A 123 5.73 -14.31 7.07
CA ILE A 123 5.56 -13.27 8.09
C ILE A 123 4.54 -13.75 9.12
N SER A 124 5.01 -13.99 10.35
CA SER A 124 4.15 -14.40 11.47
C SER A 124 3.39 -13.21 12.03
N PHE A 125 2.12 -13.41 12.39
CA PHE A 125 1.27 -12.37 12.96
C PHE A 125 0.17 -12.96 13.83
N GLU A 126 -0.37 -12.12 14.70
CA GLU A 126 -1.59 -12.42 15.47
C GLU A 126 -2.70 -11.48 15.00
N VAL A 127 -3.92 -12.02 14.91
CA VAL A 127 -5.11 -11.23 14.58
C VAL A 127 -5.72 -10.72 15.88
N LEU A 128 -5.80 -9.39 15.97
CA LEU A 128 -6.39 -8.75 17.14
C LEU A 128 -7.92 -8.65 17.06
#